data_677d25a7880077fd76dbf69e389abed6
#
_entry.id   677d25a7880077fd76dbf69e389abed6
#
_cell.length_a   1.000
_cell.length_b   1.000
_cell.length_c   1.000
_cell.angle_alpha   90.00
_cell.angle_beta   90.00
_cell.angle_gamma   90.00
#
_symmetry.space_group_name_H-M   'P 1'
#
loop_
_entity.id
_entity.type
_entity.pdbx_description
1 polymer ?
#
loop_
_entity_poly.entity_id
_entity_poly.type
_entity_poly.pdbx_seq_one_letter_code
_entity_poly.pdbx_strand_id
1 'polypeptide(L)'
;ASVPLSPTSTVLLFTSYRPYMKLFNFSRLALRASMVGAAALVVTSTAFAHAHLISSEPAANAEVTAPTEVTIHFTEPLEPAFSRIELSDASGKPAAPAASQVDKSDAKVMHLALPQLTAGRYAVQWTAVTTDGHRTQGNFAFIVK
;
A
#
# COMPACT_ATOMS: atom_id res chain seq x y z
N ALA A 1 -83.22 31.11 -69.25
CA ALA A 1 -82.89 30.01 -68.35
C ALA A 1 -81.39 29.91 -68.21
N SER A 2 -80.86 30.39 -67.13
CA SER A 2 -79.43 30.38 -66.79
C SER A 2 -79.14 29.28 -65.77
N VAL A 3 -78.26 28.38 -66.12
CA VAL A 3 -77.73 27.31 -65.28
C VAL A 3 -76.55 27.86 -64.46
N PRO A 4 -76.54 27.72 -63.13
CA PRO A 4 -75.38 28.12 -62.35
C PRO A 4 -74.30 27.04 -62.33
N LEU A 5 -73.11 27.45 -62.57
CA LEU A 5 -71.89 26.65 -62.46
C LEU A 5 -71.52 26.38 -60.99
N SER A 6 -71.34 25.11 -60.65
CA SER A 6 -70.90 24.69 -59.31
C SER A 6 -69.39 24.96 -59.18
N PRO A 7 -68.93 25.39 -58.02
CA PRO A 7 -67.48 25.54 -57.76
C PRO A 7 -66.80 24.21 -57.45
N THR A 8 -65.73 23.90 -58.19
CA THR A 8 -64.89 22.75 -58.01
C THR A 8 -64.11 22.85 -56.70
N SER A 9 -64.40 21.93 -55.76
CA SER A 9 -63.64 21.85 -54.52
C SER A 9 -62.25 21.27 -54.75
N THR A 10 -61.25 22.12 -54.66
CA THR A 10 -59.83 21.67 -54.67
C THR A 10 -59.51 21.11 -53.29
N VAL A 11 -59.39 19.80 -53.22
CA VAL A 11 -58.92 19.12 -52.01
C VAL A 11 -57.41 19.24 -51.97
N LEU A 12 -56.91 20.09 -51.06
CA LEU A 12 -55.48 20.18 -50.72
C LEU A 12 -55.13 18.98 -49.82
N LEU A 13 -54.47 18.00 -50.39
CA LEU A 13 -53.85 16.90 -49.61
C LEU A 13 -52.61 17.45 -48.91
N PHE A 14 -52.75 17.85 -47.63
CA PHE A 14 -51.61 18.09 -46.74
C PHE A 14 -50.96 16.75 -46.42
N THR A 15 -49.92 16.40 -47.15
CA THR A 15 -49.01 15.33 -46.77
C THR A 15 -48.23 15.77 -45.53
N SER A 16 -48.65 15.31 -44.34
CA SER A 16 -47.94 15.57 -43.11
C SER A 16 -46.62 14.76 -43.13
N TYR A 17 -45.56 15.45 -43.50
CA TYR A 17 -44.22 14.93 -43.36
C TYR A 17 -43.87 14.90 -41.87
N ARG A 18 -43.93 13.72 -41.22
CA ARG A 18 -43.43 13.50 -39.88
C ARG A 18 -41.91 13.27 -40.01
N PRO A 19 -41.06 14.17 -39.54
CA PRO A 19 -39.65 13.86 -39.42
C PRO A 19 -39.48 12.80 -38.34
N TYR A 20 -39.05 11.59 -38.73
CA TYR A 20 -38.57 10.59 -37.80
C TYR A 20 -37.28 11.13 -37.19
N MET A 21 -37.35 11.83 -36.06
CA MET A 21 -36.21 12.08 -35.21
C MET A 21 -35.73 10.71 -34.71
N LYS A 22 -34.69 10.20 -35.31
CA LYS A 22 -33.90 9.12 -34.71
C LYS A 22 -33.34 9.67 -33.41
N LEU A 23 -34.02 9.39 -32.29
CA LEU A 23 -33.47 9.57 -30.96
C LEU A 23 -32.22 8.70 -30.90
N PHE A 24 -31.07 9.30 -31.20
CA PHE A 24 -29.78 8.69 -30.95
C PHE A 24 -29.75 8.32 -29.48
N ASN A 25 -29.54 7.05 -29.19
CA ASN A 25 -29.44 6.51 -27.84
C ASN A 25 -28.21 7.05 -27.12
N PHE A 26 -28.17 8.34 -26.82
CA PHE A 26 -27.12 8.97 -26.00
C PHE A 26 -27.03 8.34 -24.60
N SER A 27 -28.15 7.77 -24.10
CA SER A 27 -28.23 7.13 -22.80
C SER A 27 -27.32 5.89 -22.70
N ARG A 28 -27.20 5.12 -23.79
CA ARG A 28 -26.35 3.91 -23.79
C ARG A 28 -24.85 4.23 -23.86
N LEU A 29 -24.50 5.32 -24.52
CA LEU A 29 -23.08 5.76 -24.60
C LEU A 29 -22.64 6.40 -23.29
N ALA A 30 -23.48 7.20 -22.66
CA ALA A 30 -23.24 7.80 -21.36
C ALA A 30 -23.09 6.74 -20.25
N LEU A 31 -23.95 5.68 -20.29
CA LEU A 31 -23.89 4.60 -19.30
C LEU A 31 -22.59 3.77 -19.44
N ARG A 32 -22.11 3.55 -20.67
CA ARG A 32 -20.85 2.83 -20.92
C ARG A 32 -19.62 3.67 -20.50
N ALA A 33 -19.66 4.96 -20.72
CA ALA A 33 -18.59 5.86 -20.26
C ALA A 33 -18.53 5.94 -18.74
N SER A 34 -19.67 5.93 -18.04
CA SER A 34 -19.74 5.91 -16.58
C SER A 34 -19.20 4.62 -15.98
N MET A 35 -19.44 3.44 -16.61
CA MET A 35 -18.91 2.17 -16.14
C MET A 35 -17.37 2.08 -16.29
N VAL A 36 -16.81 2.64 -17.37
CA VAL A 36 -15.34 2.67 -17.56
C VAL A 36 -14.70 3.63 -16.57
N GLY A 37 -15.32 4.77 -16.28
CA GLY A 37 -14.83 5.71 -15.27
C GLY A 37 -14.87 5.15 -13.84
N ALA A 38 -15.94 4.40 -13.49
CA ALA A 38 -16.03 3.74 -12.19
C ALA A 38 -15.03 2.60 -12.02
N ALA A 39 -14.71 1.84 -13.07
CA ALA A 39 -13.71 0.79 -13.04
C ALA A 39 -12.28 1.33 -12.89
N ALA A 40 -11.98 2.53 -13.40
CA ALA A 40 -10.67 3.17 -13.24
C ALA A 40 -10.41 3.70 -11.82
N LEU A 41 -11.45 3.96 -11.03
CA LEU A 41 -11.32 4.40 -9.62
C LEU A 41 -11.09 3.26 -8.63
N VAL A 42 -11.20 2.01 -9.04
CA VAL A 42 -10.97 0.82 -8.18
C VAL A 42 -9.53 0.29 -8.27
N VAL A 43 -8.64 0.94 -9.04
CA VAL A 43 -7.21 0.69 -8.91
C VAL A 43 -6.74 1.42 -7.65
N THR A 44 -7.15 0.91 -6.48
CA THR A 44 -6.50 1.23 -5.22
C THR A 44 -5.08 0.70 -5.35
N SER A 45 -4.12 1.62 -5.49
CA SER A 45 -2.72 1.30 -5.23
C SER A 45 -2.68 0.58 -3.89
N THR A 46 -2.26 -0.67 -3.89
CA THR A 46 -1.82 -1.35 -2.67
C THR A 46 -0.66 -0.53 -2.16
N ALA A 47 -0.92 0.39 -1.24
CA ALA A 47 0.12 1.03 -0.47
C ALA A 47 0.91 -0.13 0.17
N PHE A 48 2.23 -0.16 -0.06
CA PHE A 48 3.12 -1.08 0.62
C PHE A 48 3.16 -0.64 2.09
N ALA A 49 2.18 -1.09 2.87
CA ALA A 49 2.03 -0.77 4.29
C ALA A 49 2.88 -1.70 5.18
N HIS A 50 3.91 -2.34 4.61
CA HIS A 50 4.78 -3.25 5.34
C HIS A 50 6.11 -2.56 5.65
N ALA A 51 6.49 -2.50 6.91
CA ALA A 51 7.82 -2.06 7.29
C ALA A 51 8.89 -3.02 6.74
N HIS A 52 9.76 -2.51 5.87
CA HIS A 52 10.92 -3.23 5.37
C HIS A 52 12.17 -2.72 6.07
N LEU A 53 13.11 -3.62 6.36
CA LEU A 53 14.43 -3.27 6.85
C LEU A 53 15.19 -2.52 5.75
N ILE A 54 15.66 -1.31 6.04
CA ILE A 54 16.51 -0.50 5.15
C ILE A 54 17.98 -0.80 5.43
N SER A 55 18.39 -0.76 6.71
CA SER A 55 19.76 -0.97 7.14
C SER A 55 19.81 -1.46 8.58
N SER A 56 20.93 -2.04 8.94
CA SER A 56 21.21 -2.44 10.32
C SER A 56 22.69 -2.18 10.69
N GLU A 57 22.91 -1.92 11.94
CA GLU A 57 24.23 -1.89 12.59
C GLU A 57 24.19 -2.78 13.84
N PRO A 58 25.04 -3.82 13.89
CA PRO A 58 25.93 -4.32 12.82
C PRO A 58 25.16 -4.73 11.56
N ALA A 59 25.81 -4.54 10.39
CA ALA A 59 25.22 -4.99 9.12
C ALA A 59 25.17 -6.53 9.04
N ALA A 60 24.28 -7.06 8.20
CA ALA A 60 24.20 -8.50 7.96
C ALA A 60 25.56 -9.05 7.48
N ASN A 61 26.03 -10.12 8.14
CA ASN A 61 27.32 -10.77 7.94
C ASN A 61 28.55 -9.90 8.21
N ALA A 62 28.41 -8.75 8.84
CA ALA A 62 29.54 -7.92 9.27
C ALA A 62 30.36 -8.63 10.35
N GLU A 63 31.66 -8.36 10.35
CA GLU A 63 32.58 -8.69 11.44
C GLU A 63 32.87 -7.42 12.23
N VAL A 64 32.55 -7.41 13.50
CA VAL A 64 32.65 -6.23 14.36
C VAL A 64 33.41 -6.51 15.64
N THR A 65 33.95 -5.47 16.24
CA THR A 65 34.62 -5.56 17.55
C THR A 65 33.81 -4.82 18.59
N ALA A 66 33.44 -5.52 19.67
CA ALA A 66 32.73 -4.98 20.83
C ALA A 66 31.52 -4.06 20.49
N PRO A 67 30.55 -4.54 19.73
CA PRO A 67 29.35 -3.75 19.45
C PRO A 67 28.59 -3.52 20.77
N THR A 68 28.07 -2.32 20.97
CA THR A 68 27.32 -1.93 22.17
C THR A 68 25.81 -1.89 21.94
N GLU A 69 25.37 -1.94 20.69
CA GLU A 69 23.98 -1.82 20.31
C GLU A 69 23.71 -2.50 18.97
N VAL A 70 22.51 -3.02 18.79
CA VAL A 70 21.95 -3.30 17.46
C VAL A 70 20.96 -2.20 17.14
N THR A 71 21.17 -1.53 16.00
CA THR A 71 20.26 -0.53 15.45
C THR A 71 19.67 -1.02 14.13
N ILE A 72 18.36 -0.89 13.94
CA ILE A 72 17.68 -1.26 12.69
C ILE A 72 16.81 -0.11 12.22
N HIS A 73 16.96 0.27 10.95
CA HIS A 73 16.15 1.28 10.27
C HIS A 73 15.11 0.63 9.36
N PHE A 74 13.87 1.12 9.42
CA PHE A 74 12.73 0.63 8.65
C PHE A 74 12.15 1.69 7.72
N THR A 75 11.38 1.26 6.73
CA THR A 75 10.70 2.16 5.80
C THR A 75 9.53 2.92 6.43
N GLU A 76 8.89 2.34 7.46
CA GLU A 76 7.65 2.84 8.05
C GLU A 76 7.78 3.03 9.57
N PRO A 77 7.00 3.95 10.17
CA PRO A 77 6.94 4.11 11.62
C PRO A 77 6.41 2.86 12.31
N LEU A 78 7.03 2.51 13.43
CA LEU A 78 6.75 1.30 14.20
C LEU A 78 5.92 1.59 15.44
N GLU A 79 5.08 0.62 15.81
CA GLU A 79 4.36 0.60 17.07
C GLU A 79 5.27 -0.01 18.17
N PRO A 80 5.68 0.78 19.18
CA PRO A 80 6.65 0.33 20.19
C PRO A 80 6.20 -0.87 21.01
N ALA A 81 4.89 -0.98 21.27
CA ALA A 81 4.35 -2.05 22.10
C ALA A 81 4.46 -3.44 21.46
N PHE A 82 4.58 -3.51 20.14
CA PHE A 82 4.53 -4.76 19.38
C PHE A 82 5.78 -5.04 18.54
N SER A 83 6.69 -4.07 18.46
CA SER A 83 7.95 -4.18 17.70
C SER A 83 9.10 -4.54 18.64
N ARG A 84 10.00 -5.46 18.19
CA ARG A 84 11.12 -5.91 19.02
C ARG A 84 12.27 -6.45 18.20
N ILE A 85 13.44 -6.43 18.82
CA ILE A 85 14.67 -7.10 18.38
C ILE A 85 15.05 -8.11 19.47
N GLU A 86 15.44 -9.30 19.05
CA GLU A 86 15.96 -10.37 19.90
C GLU A 86 17.32 -10.80 19.38
N LEU A 87 18.29 -11.01 20.28
CA LEU A 87 19.62 -11.49 19.96
C LEU A 87 19.86 -12.86 20.57
N SER A 88 20.42 -13.78 19.80
CA SER A 88 20.84 -15.09 20.28
C SER A 88 22.28 -15.40 19.86
N ASP A 89 22.96 -16.22 20.65
CA ASP A 89 24.29 -16.76 20.31
C ASP A 89 24.17 -17.96 19.32
N ALA A 90 25.28 -18.54 18.95
CA ALA A 90 25.36 -19.66 18.02
C ALA A 90 24.63 -20.94 18.52
N SER A 91 24.38 -21.05 19.83
CA SER A 91 23.61 -22.15 20.41
C SER A 91 22.10 -21.88 20.48
N GLY A 92 21.66 -20.69 20.06
CA GLY A 92 20.27 -20.24 20.14
C GLY A 92 19.87 -19.67 21.49
N LYS A 93 20.82 -19.48 22.42
CA LYS A 93 20.57 -18.90 23.73
C LYS A 93 20.45 -17.38 23.60
N PRO A 94 19.45 -16.74 24.29
CA PRO A 94 19.37 -15.29 24.34
C PRO A 94 20.66 -14.66 24.82
N ALA A 95 21.17 -13.67 24.09
CA ALA A 95 22.46 -13.01 24.31
C ALA A 95 22.33 -11.54 24.75
N ALA A 96 21.13 -10.98 24.74
CA ALA A 96 20.86 -9.63 25.25
C ALA A 96 19.77 -9.68 26.33
N PRO A 97 20.06 -9.22 27.55
CA PRO A 97 19.06 -9.19 28.63
C PRO A 97 18.12 -7.99 28.55
N ALA A 98 18.51 -6.93 27.83
CA ALA A 98 17.71 -5.71 27.65
C ALA A 98 16.57 -5.93 26.66
N ALA A 99 15.46 -5.25 26.88
CA ALA A 99 14.39 -5.14 25.89
C ALA A 99 14.80 -4.12 24.82
N SER A 100 14.49 -4.43 23.56
CA SER A 100 14.63 -3.46 22.49
C SER A 100 13.61 -2.31 22.60
N GLN A 101 13.92 -1.18 22.01
CA GLN A 101 13.09 0.01 22.05
C GLN A 101 13.00 0.64 20.65
N VAL A 102 11.82 1.15 20.31
CA VAL A 102 11.66 2.07 19.19
C VAL A 102 12.15 3.44 19.62
N ASP A 103 12.92 4.12 18.81
CA ASP A 103 13.47 5.43 19.10
C ASP A 103 12.34 6.46 19.25
N LYS A 104 12.46 7.31 20.29
CA LYS A 104 11.41 8.30 20.61
C LYS A 104 11.39 9.49 19.66
N SER A 105 12.52 9.76 18.99
CA SER A 105 12.67 10.86 18.04
C SER A 105 12.44 10.43 16.59
N ASP A 106 12.64 9.14 16.29
CA ASP A 106 12.40 8.56 14.99
C ASP A 106 11.76 7.17 15.11
N ALA A 107 10.45 7.11 15.01
CA ALA A 107 9.69 5.87 15.13
C ALA A 107 10.02 4.80 14.04
N LYS A 108 10.87 5.10 13.08
CA LYS A 108 11.37 4.15 12.07
C LYS A 108 12.63 3.42 12.51
N VAL A 109 13.13 3.69 13.70
CA VAL A 109 14.38 3.12 14.21
C VAL A 109 14.11 2.29 15.47
N MET A 110 14.69 1.09 15.51
CA MET A 110 14.73 0.25 16.73
C MET A 110 16.16 0.07 17.22
N HIS A 111 16.30 0.02 18.53
CA HIS A 111 17.57 -0.19 19.23
C HIS A 111 17.47 -1.36 20.20
N LEU A 112 18.54 -2.15 20.27
CA LEU A 112 18.74 -3.15 21.32
C LEU A 112 20.14 -2.94 21.94
N ALA A 113 20.18 -2.52 23.20
CA ALA A 113 21.43 -2.41 23.93
C ALA A 113 22.08 -3.79 24.14
N LEU A 114 23.36 -3.91 23.89
CA LEU A 114 24.11 -5.14 24.01
C LEU A 114 25.00 -5.12 25.25
N PRO A 115 25.11 -6.26 25.97
CA PRO A 115 26.17 -6.47 26.94
C PRO A 115 27.50 -6.63 26.21
N GLN A 116 28.59 -6.73 26.96
CA GLN A 116 29.85 -7.15 26.38
C GLN A 116 29.71 -8.58 25.82
N LEU A 117 29.78 -8.71 24.50
CA LEU A 117 29.69 -9.97 23.80
C LEU A 117 31.05 -10.63 23.65
N THR A 118 31.11 -11.94 23.77
CA THR A 118 32.30 -12.75 23.45
C THR A 118 32.44 -12.94 21.96
N ALA A 119 33.64 -13.27 21.49
CA ALA A 119 33.86 -13.60 20.08
C ALA A 119 32.97 -14.78 19.67
N GLY A 120 32.28 -14.62 18.54
CA GLY A 120 31.34 -15.62 18.06
C GLY A 120 30.31 -15.06 17.06
N ARG A 121 29.47 -15.95 16.55
CA ARG A 121 28.35 -15.58 15.66
C ARG A 121 27.09 -15.32 16.48
N TYR A 122 26.41 -14.23 16.16
CA TYR A 122 25.15 -13.83 16.78
C TYR A 122 24.07 -13.68 15.74
N ALA A 123 22.88 -14.17 16.05
CA ALA A 123 21.69 -14.06 15.22
C ALA A 123 20.76 -13.00 15.79
N VAL A 124 20.39 -12.06 14.95
CA VAL A 124 19.36 -11.04 15.24
C VAL A 124 18.06 -11.49 14.63
N GLN A 125 16.99 -11.55 15.42
CA GLN A 125 15.62 -11.70 14.95
C GLN A 125 14.86 -10.40 15.26
N TRP A 126 14.05 -9.94 14.33
CA TRP A 126 13.25 -8.75 14.54
C TRP A 126 11.79 -8.96 14.11
N THR A 127 10.92 -8.30 14.83
CA THR A 127 9.50 -8.14 14.49
C THR A 127 9.22 -6.65 14.44
N ALA A 128 8.66 -6.18 13.34
CA ALA A 128 8.23 -4.81 13.15
C ALA A 128 6.71 -4.79 12.92
N VAL A 129 6.00 -4.03 13.73
CA VAL A 129 4.57 -3.78 13.57
C VAL A 129 4.40 -2.30 13.30
N THR A 130 3.79 -1.95 12.20
CA THR A 130 3.53 -0.56 11.82
C THR A 130 2.34 0.01 12.58
N THR A 131 2.21 1.32 12.64
CA THR A 131 1.12 2.01 13.36
C THR A 131 -0.28 1.69 12.82
N ASP A 132 -0.38 1.20 11.58
CA ASP A 132 -1.61 0.69 10.98
C ASP A 132 -1.85 -0.82 11.23
N GLY A 133 -0.98 -1.48 12.02
CA GLY A 133 -1.13 -2.86 12.48
C GLY A 133 -0.52 -3.93 11.57
N HIS A 134 0.15 -3.57 10.48
CA HIS A 134 0.83 -4.56 9.64
C HIS A 134 2.10 -5.09 10.31
N ARG A 135 2.28 -6.41 10.30
CA ARG A 135 3.41 -7.08 10.93
C ARG A 135 4.35 -7.67 9.88
N THR A 136 5.63 -7.37 10.03
CA THR A 136 6.73 -8.01 9.31
C THR A 136 7.75 -8.56 10.29
N GLN A 137 8.56 -9.50 9.83
CA GLN A 137 9.64 -10.09 10.63
C GLN A 137 10.78 -10.53 9.73
N GLY A 138 11.96 -10.61 10.29
CA GLY A 138 13.12 -11.08 9.58
C GLY A 138 14.26 -11.41 10.52
N ASN A 139 15.38 -11.85 9.94
CA ASN A 139 16.56 -12.17 10.68
C ASN A 139 17.82 -11.87 9.86
N PHE A 140 18.92 -11.67 10.56
CA PHE A 140 20.27 -11.60 10.01
C PHE A 140 21.26 -12.03 11.10
N ALA A 141 22.53 -12.13 10.77
CA ALA A 141 23.56 -12.46 11.73
C ALA A 141 24.80 -11.59 11.50
N PHE A 142 25.62 -11.42 12.56
CA PHE A 142 26.93 -10.80 12.51
C PHE A 142 27.93 -11.62 13.34
N ILE A 143 29.20 -11.28 13.24
CA ILE A 143 30.31 -11.96 13.92
C ILE A 143 31.02 -10.94 14.80
N VAL A 144 31.22 -11.28 16.06
CA VAL A 144 32.07 -10.55 17.01
C VAL A 144 33.47 -11.18 17.00
N LYS A 145 34.51 -10.31 16.84
CA LYS A 145 35.93 -10.70 16.89
C LYS A 145 36.52 -10.53 18.28
#